data_a2eb17ce381adc80d38340e6f8a046ab
#
_entry.id   a2eb17ce381adc80d38340e6f8a046ab
#
_cell.length_a   1.000
_cell.length_b   1.000
_cell.length_c   1.000
_cell.angle_alpha   90.00
_cell.angle_beta   90.00
_cell.angle_gamma   90.00
#
_symmetry.space_group_name_H-M   'P 1'
#
loop_
_entity.id
_entity.type
_entity.pdbx_description
1 polymer ?
#
loop_
_entity_poly.entity_id
_entity_poly.type
_entity_poly.pdbx_seq_one_letter_code
_entity_poly.pdbx_strand_id
1 'polypeptide(L)'
;KPAANSNPQSSIADRVAEKVASGQSFTANWLFDVANNAYGGTMADGTYSVKDAYDGMELGINKYLMNADFVKAGNGSLKDALNTLSDLQNILRNIPTQTKRTEEMESYQQFSTPPTIAFTAARLANITSDDVVLEPSAGIGGLALWGKAWGAKVYGNELSKRRLAFLNELGLDGTFNENAEQINNVLPDDIQPTVVIMNPPFSSTAGRMKTNKTANAKRHIEQALDRLQEGGRLVAILGRGMSDDAP
;
A
#
# COMPACT_ATOMS: atom_id res chain seq x y z
N LYS A 1 -19.94 16.70 18.28
CA LYS A 1 -18.57 17.21 18.20
C LYS A 1 -17.65 15.99 18.17
N PRO A 2 -16.81 15.77 17.14
CA PRO A 2 -15.80 14.72 17.19
C PRO A 2 -14.84 15.04 18.36
N ALA A 3 -14.33 13.98 18.99
CA ALA A 3 -13.39 14.07 20.09
C ALA A 3 -12.12 14.80 19.60
N ALA A 4 -11.69 15.81 20.33
CA ALA A 4 -10.61 16.72 20.00
C ALA A 4 -9.21 16.09 20.16
N ASN A 5 -8.93 14.92 19.53
CA ASN A 5 -7.60 14.30 19.46
C ASN A 5 -7.46 13.21 18.37
N SER A 6 -8.36 13.14 17.39
CA SER A 6 -8.17 12.24 16.27
C SER A 6 -7.23 12.88 15.24
N ASN A 7 -6.16 12.16 14.87
CA ASN A 7 -5.32 12.50 13.74
C ASN A 7 -6.21 12.77 12.50
N PRO A 8 -6.07 13.91 11.79
CA PRO A 8 -6.90 14.23 10.63
C PRO A 8 -6.97 13.11 9.59
N GLN A 9 -5.85 12.41 9.36
CA GLN A 9 -5.79 11.29 8.43
C GLN A 9 -6.68 10.12 8.87
N SER A 10 -6.68 9.76 10.15
CA SER A 10 -7.57 8.73 10.70
C SER A 10 -9.03 9.12 10.52
N SER A 11 -9.36 10.39 10.75
CA SER A 11 -10.72 10.91 10.56
C SER A 11 -11.19 10.79 9.09
N ILE A 12 -10.32 11.12 8.13
CA ILE A 12 -10.61 10.94 6.68
C ILE A 12 -10.79 9.44 6.39
N ALA A 13 -9.86 8.61 6.87
CA ALA A 13 -9.89 7.17 6.61
C ALA A 13 -11.17 6.50 7.12
N ASP A 14 -11.61 6.84 8.33
CA ASP A 14 -12.82 6.29 8.93
C ASP A 14 -14.07 6.68 8.13
N ARG A 15 -14.17 7.95 7.70
CA ARG A 15 -15.28 8.42 6.87
C ARG A 15 -15.30 7.76 5.48
N VAL A 16 -14.13 7.53 4.90
CA VAL A 16 -14.02 6.82 3.61
C VAL A 16 -14.38 5.36 3.78
N ALA A 17 -13.89 4.68 4.82
CA ALA A 17 -14.23 3.28 5.11
C ALA A 17 -15.74 3.08 5.28
N GLU A 18 -16.43 3.95 6.04
CA GLU A 18 -17.90 3.96 6.16
C GLU A 18 -18.60 4.12 4.80
N LYS A 19 -18.09 5.05 3.97
CA LYS A 19 -18.68 5.34 2.66
C LYS A 19 -18.55 4.14 1.71
N VAL A 20 -17.37 3.52 1.67
CA VAL A 20 -17.10 2.31 0.88
C VAL A 20 -17.94 1.13 1.39
N ALA A 21 -18.02 0.92 2.71
CA ALA A 21 -18.82 -0.13 3.32
C ALA A 21 -20.32 -0.02 3.00
N SER A 22 -20.83 1.21 2.83
CA SER A 22 -22.24 1.44 2.41
C SER A 22 -22.48 1.22 0.92
N GLY A 23 -21.46 0.89 0.12
CA GLY A 23 -21.56 0.71 -1.33
C GLY A 23 -21.85 2.00 -2.11
N GLN A 24 -21.74 3.16 -1.47
CA GLN A 24 -22.04 4.45 -2.09
C GLN A 24 -20.83 5.02 -2.82
N SER A 25 -21.06 5.56 -4.02
CA SER A 25 -20.05 6.34 -4.73
C SER A 25 -19.80 7.69 -4.06
N PHE A 26 -18.61 8.23 -4.26
CA PHE A 26 -18.27 9.58 -3.85
C PHE A 26 -17.30 10.25 -4.83
N THR A 27 -17.28 11.57 -4.81
CA THR A 27 -16.48 12.41 -5.70
C THR A 27 -15.25 12.97 -4.98
N ALA A 28 -14.32 13.54 -5.74
CA ALA A 28 -13.20 14.28 -5.18
C ALA A 28 -13.66 15.47 -4.31
N ASN A 29 -14.75 16.15 -4.69
CA ASN A 29 -15.28 17.24 -3.87
C ASN A 29 -15.72 16.75 -2.49
N TRP A 30 -16.45 15.63 -2.43
CA TRP A 30 -16.81 15.03 -1.14
C TRP A 30 -15.58 14.67 -0.30
N LEU A 31 -14.54 14.10 -0.93
CA LEU A 31 -13.29 13.78 -0.25
C LEU A 31 -12.62 15.03 0.32
N PHE A 32 -12.59 16.12 -0.45
CA PHE A 32 -12.03 17.39 0.01
C PHE A 32 -12.87 18.04 1.12
N ASP A 33 -14.19 17.92 1.08
CA ASP A 33 -15.06 18.38 2.18
C ASP A 33 -14.78 17.60 3.48
N VAL A 34 -14.58 16.29 3.38
CA VAL A 34 -14.16 15.46 4.54
C VAL A 34 -12.80 15.90 5.05
N ALA A 35 -11.83 16.14 4.15
CA ALA A 35 -10.50 16.61 4.52
C ALA A 35 -10.54 18.02 5.16
N ASN A 36 -11.29 18.96 4.58
CA ASN A 36 -11.48 20.30 5.15
C ASN A 36 -11.98 20.23 6.61
N ASN A 37 -12.94 19.36 6.88
CA ASN A 37 -13.46 19.16 8.23
C ASN A 37 -12.43 18.51 9.16
N ALA A 38 -11.66 17.53 8.67
CA ALA A 38 -10.67 16.84 9.46
C ALA A 38 -9.47 17.74 9.85
N TYR A 39 -9.00 18.53 8.90
CA TYR A 39 -7.87 19.44 9.11
C TYR A 39 -8.26 20.80 9.70
N GLY A 40 -9.54 21.16 9.68
CA GLY A 40 -10.03 22.46 10.14
C GLY A 40 -9.66 23.63 9.22
N GLY A 41 -9.40 23.37 7.94
CA GLY A 41 -9.02 24.35 6.94
C GLY A 41 -9.08 23.77 5.53
N THR A 42 -8.60 24.50 4.51
CA THR A 42 -8.70 24.11 3.11
C THR A 42 -7.34 23.93 2.46
N MET A 43 -7.31 23.29 1.27
CA MET A 43 -6.11 23.27 0.43
C MET A 43 -5.70 24.67 -0.04
N ALA A 44 -6.69 25.56 -0.26
CA ALA A 44 -6.43 26.91 -0.75
C ALA A 44 -5.69 27.78 0.25
N ASP A 45 -5.90 27.56 1.55
CA ASP A 45 -5.17 28.24 2.63
C ASP A 45 -3.90 27.50 3.08
N GLY A 46 -3.57 26.39 2.43
CA GLY A 46 -2.35 25.61 2.68
C GLY A 46 -2.40 24.71 3.91
N THR A 47 -3.59 24.48 4.49
CA THR A 47 -3.75 23.63 5.69
C THR A 47 -3.39 22.18 5.42
N TYR A 48 -3.66 21.67 4.23
CA TYR A 48 -3.28 20.32 3.77
C TYR A 48 -3.09 20.28 2.25
N SER A 49 -2.46 19.24 1.74
CA SER A 49 -2.26 19.03 0.29
C SER A 49 -3.30 18.09 -0.31
N VAL A 50 -3.47 18.14 -1.63
CA VAL A 50 -4.29 17.15 -2.37
C VAL A 50 -3.87 15.73 -2.00
N LYS A 51 -2.56 15.51 -1.87
CA LYS A 51 -1.99 14.21 -1.53
C LYS A 51 -2.46 13.71 -0.15
N ASP A 52 -2.54 14.59 0.83
CA ASP A 52 -2.99 14.20 2.18
C ASP A 52 -4.43 13.68 2.19
N ALA A 53 -5.31 14.30 1.40
CA ALA A 53 -6.69 13.83 1.24
C ALA A 53 -6.76 12.45 0.56
N TYR A 54 -5.99 12.25 -0.53
CA TYR A 54 -5.97 10.97 -1.24
C TYR A 54 -5.24 9.86 -0.46
N ASP A 55 -4.20 10.17 0.28
CA ASP A 55 -3.54 9.21 1.18
C ASP A 55 -4.49 8.78 2.33
N GLY A 56 -5.28 9.72 2.87
CA GLY A 56 -6.35 9.40 3.82
C GLY A 56 -7.44 8.53 3.20
N MET A 57 -7.81 8.78 1.94
CA MET A 57 -8.74 7.92 1.20
C MET A 57 -8.18 6.50 1.02
N GLU A 58 -6.93 6.36 0.60
CA GLU A 58 -6.27 5.07 0.43
C GLU A 58 -6.24 4.29 1.76
N LEU A 59 -5.86 4.95 2.86
CA LEU A 59 -5.90 4.33 4.18
C LEU A 59 -7.29 3.82 4.54
N GLY A 60 -8.33 4.61 4.28
CA GLY A 60 -9.72 4.22 4.55
C GLY A 60 -10.16 3.01 3.74
N ILE A 61 -9.80 2.95 2.46
CA ILE A 61 -10.04 1.80 1.61
C ILE A 61 -9.29 0.57 2.15
N ASN A 62 -8.02 0.71 2.50
CA ASN A 62 -7.20 -0.38 3.02
C ASN A 62 -7.76 -0.92 4.36
N LYS A 63 -8.18 -0.04 5.28
CA LYS A 63 -8.86 -0.43 6.53
C LYS A 63 -10.16 -1.20 6.27
N TYR A 64 -10.96 -0.75 5.31
CA TYR A 64 -12.19 -1.46 4.93
C TYR A 64 -11.88 -2.82 4.35
N LEU A 65 -10.99 -2.90 3.35
CA LEU A 65 -10.63 -4.15 2.67
C LEU A 65 -10.06 -5.18 3.65
N MET A 66 -9.19 -4.78 4.55
CA MET A 66 -8.57 -5.68 5.52
C MET A 66 -9.59 -6.40 6.41
N ASN A 67 -10.76 -5.80 6.63
CA ASN A 67 -11.81 -6.35 7.49
C ASN A 67 -12.97 -6.98 6.71
N ALA A 68 -13.08 -6.76 5.40
CA ALA A 68 -14.20 -7.21 4.58
C ALA A 68 -14.23 -8.74 4.39
N ASP A 69 -15.41 -9.34 4.56
CA ASP A 69 -15.56 -10.79 4.46
C ASP A 69 -15.27 -11.33 3.05
N PHE A 70 -15.60 -10.57 1.99
CA PHE A 70 -15.28 -10.97 0.62
C PHE A 70 -13.77 -11.00 0.35
N VAL A 71 -12.97 -10.17 1.03
CA VAL A 71 -11.51 -10.17 0.98
C VAL A 71 -10.96 -11.43 1.63
N LYS A 72 -11.49 -11.80 2.80
CA LYS A 72 -11.10 -13.05 3.50
C LYS A 72 -11.45 -14.26 2.65
N ALA A 73 -12.65 -14.29 2.06
CA ALA A 73 -13.09 -15.34 1.16
C ALA A 73 -12.24 -15.44 -0.12
N GLY A 74 -11.70 -14.32 -0.59
CA GLY A 74 -10.87 -14.23 -1.81
C GLY A 74 -9.62 -15.13 -1.81
N ASN A 75 -9.18 -15.59 -0.65
CA ASN A 75 -8.09 -16.57 -0.53
C ASN A 75 -8.55 -18.02 -0.73
N GLY A 76 -9.83 -18.26 -0.89
CA GLY A 76 -10.43 -19.58 -1.11
C GLY A 76 -10.31 -20.07 -2.56
N SER A 77 -11.42 -20.57 -3.10
CA SER A 77 -11.50 -21.13 -4.46
C SER A 77 -11.25 -20.07 -5.54
N LEU A 78 -11.00 -20.52 -6.79
CA LEU A 78 -10.93 -19.62 -7.95
C LEU A 78 -12.22 -18.79 -8.11
N LYS A 79 -13.38 -19.39 -7.84
CA LYS A 79 -14.67 -18.69 -7.89
C LYS A 79 -14.71 -17.53 -6.88
N ASP A 80 -14.25 -17.77 -5.65
CA ASP A 80 -14.19 -16.75 -4.62
C ASP A 80 -13.22 -15.63 -5.01
N ALA A 81 -12.08 -15.97 -5.58
CA ALA A 81 -11.12 -14.99 -6.09
C ALA A 81 -11.71 -14.13 -7.22
N LEU A 82 -12.46 -14.72 -8.16
CA LEU A 82 -13.12 -13.97 -9.24
C LEU A 82 -14.23 -13.05 -8.69
N ASN A 83 -15.00 -13.51 -7.70
CA ASN A 83 -15.98 -12.66 -7.02
C ASN A 83 -15.29 -11.47 -6.33
N THR A 84 -14.21 -11.73 -5.60
CA THR A 84 -13.41 -10.66 -4.96
C THR A 84 -12.90 -9.64 -5.96
N LEU A 85 -12.38 -10.07 -7.12
CA LEU A 85 -11.97 -9.15 -8.20
C LEU A 85 -13.12 -8.29 -8.70
N SER A 86 -14.32 -8.88 -8.84
CA SER A 86 -15.53 -8.14 -9.25
C SER A 86 -15.91 -7.08 -8.22
N ASP A 87 -15.86 -7.41 -6.93
CA ASP A 87 -16.18 -6.49 -5.84
C ASP A 87 -15.16 -5.35 -5.76
N LEU A 88 -13.87 -5.66 -5.92
CA LEU A 88 -12.80 -4.65 -5.98
C LEU A 88 -12.97 -3.70 -7.18
N GLN A 89 -13.35 -4.21 -8.35
CA GLN A 89 -13.64 -3.39 -9.52
C GLN A 89 -14.83 -2.47 -9.28
N ASN A 90 -15.87 -2.94 -8.59
CA ASN A 90 -17.02 -2.13 -8.22
C ASN A 90 -16.63 -0.99 -7.27
N ILE A 91 -15.79 -1.26 -6.26
CA ILE A 91 -15.25 -0.22 -5.37
C ILE A 91 -14.47 0.82 -6.19
N LEU A 92 -13.57 0.39 -7.07
CA LEU A 92 -12.76 1.30 -7.90
C LEU A 92 -13.59 2.21 -8.82
N ARG A 93 -14.76 1.75 -9.29
CA ARG A 93 -15.69 2.57 -10.08
C ARG A 93 -16.40 3.63 -9.25
N ASN A 94 -16.51 3.43 -7.94
CA ASN A 94 -17.27 4.27 -7.03
C ASN A 94 -16.43 5.32 -6.29
N ILE A 95 -15.09 5.32 -6.49
CA ILE A 95 -14.16 6.24 -5.83
C ILE A 95 -13.51 7.19 -6.83
N PRO A 96 -13.13 8.41 -6.42
CA PRO A 96 -12.42 9.34 -7.29
C PRO A 96 -10.99 8.86 -7.55
N THR A 97 -10.52 9.11 -8.78
CA THR A 97 -9.11 8.86 -9.16
C THR A 97 -8.28 10.13 -9.00
N GLN A 98 -7.06 10.00 -8.48
CA GLN A 98 -6.12 11.10 -8.45
C GLN A 98 -5.52 11.31 -9.84
N THR A 99 -5.91 12.40 -10.51
CA THR A 99 -5.45 12.71 -11.88
C THR A 99 -4.22 13.60 -11.92
N LYS A 100 -3.93 14.35 -10.85
CA LYS A 100 -2.76 15.24 -10.76
C LYS A 100 -1.64 14.58 -9.96
N ARG A 101 -0.44 14.54 -10.56
CA ARG A 101 0.79 14.13 -9.88
C ARG A 101 1.41 15.34 -9.20
N THR A 102 1.98 15.15 -8.02
CA THR A 102 2.78 16.15 -7.32
C THR A 102 4.26 15.87 -7.51
N GLU A 103 5.11 16.90 -7.37
CA GLU A 103 6.58 16.73 -7.43
C GLU A 103 7.09 15.70 -6.42
N GLU A 104 6.49 15.64 -5.22
CA GLU A 104 6.82 14.64 -4.21
C GLU A 104 6.48 13.22 -4.68
N MET A 105 5.32 13.01 -5.32
CA MET A 105 4.95 11.70 -5.89
C MET A 105 5.91 11.27 -6.99
N GLU A 106 6.38 12.22 -7.79
CA GLU A 106 7.35 11.93 -8.86
C GLU A 106 8.76 11.69 -8.31
N SER A 107 9.19 12.47 -7.30
CA SER A 107 10.52 12.34 -6.71
C SER A 107 10.74 11.03 -5.94
N TYR A 108 9.71 10.54 -5.25
CA TYR A 108 9.76 9.27 -4.50
C TYR A 108 9.06 8.11 -5.20
N GLN A 109 8.46 8.36 -6.37
CA GLN A 109 7.66 7.39 -7.12
C GLN A 109 6.56 6.72 -6.26
N GLN A 110 5.89 7.51 -5.44
CA GLN A 110 4.85 7.07 -4.54
C GLN A 110 3.55 6.80 -5.29
N PHE A 111 3.51 5.71 -6.03
CA PHE A 111 2.32 5.23 -6.72
C PHE A 111 1.66 4.13 -5.88
N SER A 112 0.39 4.33 -5.57
CA SER A 112 -0.40 3.31 -4.91
C SER A 112 -0.72 2.17 -5.88
N THR A 113 -0.57 0.94 -5.41
CA THR A 113 -0.95 -0.24 -6.19
C THR A 113 -2.47 -0.38 -6.21
N PRO A 114 -3.13 -0.41 -7.38
CA PRO A 114 -4.56 -0.64 -7.43
C PRO A 114 -4.96 -1.93 -6.69
N PRO A 115 -6.04 -1.92 -5.89
CA PRO A 115 -6.45 -3.08 -5.09
C PRO A 115 -6.62 -4.37 -5.87
N THR A 116 -7.07 -4.31 -7.13
CA THR A 116 -7.19 -5.48 -8.01
C THR A 116 -5.84 -6.10 -8.35
N ILE A 117 -4.82 -5.27 -8.59
CA ILE A 117 -3.45 -5.74 -8.87
C ILE A 117 -2.81 -6.25 -7.59
N ALA A 118 -2.98 -5.55 -6.46
CA ALA A 118 -2.48 -5.95 -5.16
C ALA A 118 -3.06 -7.32 -4.73
N PHE A 119 -4.37 -7.52 -4.90
CA PHE A 119 -5.04 -8.80 -4.68
C PHE A 119 -4.45 -9.91 -5.56
N THR A 120 -4.28 -9.65 -6.85
CA THR A 120 -3.70 -10.64 -7.77
C THR A 120 -2.29 -11.04 -7.35
N ALA A 121 -1.45 -10.07 -6.99
CA ALA A 121 -0.09 -10.33 -6.49
C ALA A 121 -0.10 -11.17 -5.21
N ALA A 122 -0.98 -10.85 -4.25
CA ALA A 122 -1.13 -11.59 -3.01
C ALA A 122 -1.61 -13.04 -3.25
N ARG A 123 -2.53 -13.25 -4.20
CA ARG A 123 -2.99 -14.59 -4.61
C ARG A 123 -1.86 -15.40 -5.26
N LEU A 124 -1.05 -14.77 -6.12
CA LEU A 124 0.12 -15.42 -6.73
C LEU A 124 1.18 -15.79 -5.68
N ALA A 125 1.34 -14.97 -4.65
CA ALA A 125 2.21 -15.28 -3.52
C ALA A 125 1.70 -16.44 -2.67
N ASN A 126 0.45 -16.88 -2.84
CA ASN A 126 -0.19 -17.98 -2.11
C ASN A 126 -0.04 -17.84 -0.59
N ILE A 127 -0.34 -16.63 -0.09
CA ILE A 127 -0.20 -16.28 1.33
C ILE A 127 -1.18 -17.11 2.17
N THR A 128 -0.68 -17.66 3.27
CA THR A 128 -1.47 -18.41 4.26
C THR A 128 -1.29 -17.81 5.66
N SER A 129 -2.08 -18.26 6.64
CA SER A 129 -1.95 -17.84 8.04
C SER A 129 -0.62 -18.22 8.69
N ASP A 130 0.09 -19.19 8.15
CA ASP A 130 1.37 -19.67 8.67
C ASP A 130 2.56 -18.86 8.15
N ASP A 131 2.31 -17.93 7.19
CA ASP A 131 3.36 -17.14 6.58
C ASP A 131 3.77 -15.93 7.43
N VAL A 132 5.04 -15.57 7.28
CA VAL A 132 5.61 -14.29 7.67
C VAL A 132 5.82 -13.47 6.40
N VAL A 133 5.03 -12.43 6.23
CA VAL A 133 5.03 -11.58 5.03
C VAL A 133 5.84 -10.32 5.28
N LEU A 134 6.72 -9.96 4.35
CA LEU A 134 7.42 -8.69 4.32
C LEU A 134 7.04 -7.89 3.08
N GLU A 135 6.65 -6.63 3.27
CA GLU A 135 6.54 -5.62 2.21
C GLU A 135 7.62 -4.55 2.40
N PRO A 136 8.72 -4.58 1.62
CA PRO A 136 9.88 -3.69 1.83
C PRO A 136 9.65 -2.23 1.45
N SER A 137 8.60 -1.92 0.70
CA SER A 137 8.24 -0.57 0.23
C SER A 137 6.73 -0.38 0.31
N ALA A 138 6.21 -0.46 1.53
CA ALA A 138 4.80 -0.69 1.81
C ALA A 138 3.87 0.49 1.47
N GLY A 139 4.40 1.70 1.37
CA GLY A 139 3.53 2.84 1.17
C GLY A 139 2.52 3.01 2.30
N ILE A 140 1.25 2.92 1.96
CA ILE A 140 0.13 2.94 2.92
C ILE A 140 -0.43 1.51 3.13
N GLY A 141 0.34 0.47 2.75
CA GLY A 141 0.01 -0.92 3.02
C GLY A 141 -0.97 -1.57 2.05
N GLY A 142 -1.06 -1.07 0.82
CA GLY A 142 -1.97 -1.62 -0.19
C GLY A 142 -1.70 -3.07 -0.59
N LEU A 143 -0.45 -3.54 -0.45
CA LEU A 143 -0.08 -4.95 -0.60
C LEU A 143 -0.10 -5.69 0.75
N ALA A 144 0.39 -5.06 1.84
CA ALA A 144 0.48 -5.66 3.17
C ALA A 144 -0.89 -6.08 3.73
N LEU A 145 -1.95 -5.33 3.42
CA LEU A 145 -3.31 -5.58 3.93
C LEU A 145 -3.78 -7.02 3.65
N TRP A 146 -3.40 -7.61 2.49
CA TRP A 146 -3.86 -8.93 2.08
C TRP A 146 -3.32 -10.03 2.99
N GLY A 147 -2.03 -9.97 3.31
CA GLY A 147 -1.43 -10.89 4.28
C GLY A 147 -2.15 -10.80 5.64
N LYS A 148 -2.39 -9.57 6.11
CA LYS A 148 -3.08 -9.34 7.38
C LYS A 148 -4.52 -9.85 7.36
N ALA A 149 -5.28 -9.58 6.29
CA ALA A 149 -6.65 -10.07 6.11
C ALA A 149 -6.74 -11.60 6.08
N TRP A 150 -5.69 -12.28 5.61
CA TRP A 150 -5.64 -13.75 5.54
C TRP A 150 -4.94 -14.40 6.72
N GLY A 151 -4.65 -13.63 7.79
CA GLY A 151 -4.17 -14.14 9.06
C GLY A 151 -2.66 -14.35 9.16
N ALA A 152 -1.89 -13.96 8.15
CA ALA A 152 -0.43 -14.01 8.20
C ALA A 152 0.15 -12.99 9.18
N LYS A 153 1.38 -13.21 9.63
CA LYS A 153 2.19 -12.23 10.34
C LYS A 153 2.82 -11.29 9.32
N VAL A 154 2.57 -9.98 9.43
CA VAL A 154 2.92 -9.02 8.38
C VAL A 154 3.81 -7.91 8.90
N TYR A 155 4.93 -7.71 8.23
CA TYR A 155 5.86 -6.60 8.44
C TYR A 155 5.89 -5.69 7.22
N GLY A 156 5.86 -4.38 7.45
CA GLY A 156 5.93 -3.35 6.41
C GLY A 156 7.08 -2.39 6.65
N ASN A 157 7.81 -2.02 5.60
CA ASN A 157 8.81 -0.98 5.65
C ASN A 157 8.41 0.18 4.72
N GLU A 158 8.56 1.42 5.19
CA GLU A 158 8.27 2.61 4.38
C GLU A 158 9.29 3.72 4.70
N LEU A 159 9.99 4.20 3.67
CA LEU A 159 11.03 5.22 3.79
C LEU A 159 10.47 6.61 4.16
N SER A 160 9.31 6.96 3.63
CA SER A 160 8.65 8.23 3.94
C SER A 160 8.01 8.19 5.32
N LYS A 161 8.53 8.97 6.28
CA LYS A 161 7.97 9.08 7.63
C LYS A 161 6.48 9.46 7.62
N ARG A 162 6.07 10.27 6.64
CA ARG A 162 4.68 10.68 6.47
C ARG A 162 3.79 9.47 6.11
N ARG A 163 4.19 8.64 5.14
CA ARG A 163 3.44 7.44 4.74
C ARG A 163 3.52 6.34 5.79
N LEU A 164 4.64 6.23 6.50
CA LEU A 164 4.78 5.32 7.64
C LEU A 164 3.75 5.60 8.73
N ALA A 165 3.41 6.87 8.97
CA ALA A 165 2.36 7.22 9.95
C ALA A 165 1.00 6.62 9.55
N PHE A 166 0.67 6.60 8.26
CA PHE A 166 -0.54 5.92 7.76
C PHE A 166 -0.41 4.38 7.85
N LEU A 167 0.76 3.84 7.48
CA LEU A 167 0.99 2.40 7.55
C LEU A 167 0.81 1.86 8.97
N ASN A 168 1.26 2.60 9.98
CA ASN A 168 1.12 2.24 11.40
C ASN A 168 -0.34 2.06 11.82
N GLU A 169 -1.27 2.77 11.17
CA GLU A 169 -2.69 2.66 11.49
C GLU A 169 -3.35 1.37 10.98
N LEU A 170 -2.71 0.62 10.11
CA LEU A 170 -3.20 -0.69 9.67
C LEU A 170 -3.00 -1.79 10.71
N GLY A 171 -2.22 -1.54 11.77
CA GLY A 171 -1.99 -2.52 12.83
C GLY A 171 -1.28 -3.78 12.33
N LEU A 172 -0.25 -3.62 11.48
CA LEU A 172 0.66 -4.69 11.09
C LEU A 172 1.43 -5.21 12.31
N ASP A 173 2.05 -6.37 12.19
CA ASP A 173 2.83 -6.98 13.30
C ASP A 173 4.15 -6.24 13.57
N GLY A 174 4.60 -5.42 12.62
CA GLY A 174 5.69 -4.48 12.80
C GLY A 174 5.86 -3.58 11.57
N THR A 175 6.37 -2.37 11.81
CA THR A 175 6.66 -1.40 10.75
C THR A 175 8.04 -0.78 10.96
N PHE A 176 8.73 -0.47 9.86
CA PHE A 176 10.08 0.04 9.85
C PHE A 176 10.20 1.28 8.97
N ASN A 177 11.18 2.14 9.26
CA ASN A 177 11.47 3.35 8.49
C ASN A 177 12.88 3.31 7.93
N GLU A 178 13.14 2.30 7.10
CA GLU A 178 14.48 1.99 6.61
C GLU A 178 14.59 2.14 5.09
N ASN A 179 15.80 2.27 4.58
CA ASN A 179 16.04 2.22 3.14
C ASN A 179 15.92 0.77 2.65
N ALA A 180 14.93 0.50 1.82
CA ALA A 180 14.68 -0.83 1.29
C ALA A 180 15.82 -1.39 0.41
N GLU A 181 16.73 -0.53 -0.11
CA GLU A 181 17.98 -0.99 -0.75
C GLU A 181 18.96 -1.66 0.21
N GLN A 182 18.69 -1.66 1.52
CA GLN A 182 19.48 -2.25 2.56
C GLN A 182 18.65 -3.13 3.50
N ILE A 183 17.44 -3.50 3.09
CA ILE A 183 16.46 -4.13 3.98
C ILE A 183 16.99 -5.40 4.65
N ASN A 184 17.82 -6.16 3.98
CA ASN A 184 18.46 -7.35 4.56
C ASN A 184 19.37 -7.04 5.75
N ASN A 185 20.03 -5.88 5.73
CA ASN A 185 21.04 -5.51 6.72
C ASN A 185 20.46 -4.73 7.91
N VAL A 186 19.26 -4.16 7.76
CA VAL A 186 18.71 -3.23 8.75
C VAL A 186 17.52 -3.78 9.54
N LEU A 187 16.85 -4.83 9.04
CA LEU A 187 15.79 -5.49 9.79
C LEU A 187 16.37 -6.36 10.92
N PRO A 188 15.66 -6.48 12.06
CA PRO A 188 16.01 -7.41 13.13
C PRO A 188 16.17 -8.86 12.62
N ASP A 189 17.15 -9.58 13.15
CA ASP A 189 17.50 -10.94 12.68
C ASP A 189 16.38 -11.98 12.89
N ASP A 190 15.50 -11.75 13.85
CA ASP A 190 14.35 -12.61 14.14
C ASP A 190 13.19 -12.47 13.13
N ILE A 191 13.25 -11.47 12.23
CA ILE A 191 12.28 -11.33 11.15
C ILE A 191 12.77 -12.10 9.93
N GLN A 192 12.26 -13.32 9.77
CA GLN A 192 12.58 -14.22 8.66
C GLN A 192 11.33 -14.42 7.80
N PRO A 193 11.13 -13.61 6.73
CA PRO A 193 9.94 -13.71 5.89
C PRO A 193 9.93 -15.01 5.08
N THR A 194 8.77 -15.68 5.05
CA THR A 194 8.48 -16.78 4.15
C THR A 194 7.90 -16.28 2.82
N VAL A 195 7.36 -15.07 2.82
CA VAL A 195 6.82 -14.39 1.63
C VAL A 195 7.29 -12.94 1.61
N VAL A 196 7.80 -12.52 0.46
CA VAL A 196 7.97 -11.10 0.13
C VAL A 196 6.98 -10.73 -0.96
N ILE A 197 6.21 -9.68 -0.73
CA ILE A 197 5.34 -9.06 -1.73
C ILE A 197 5.75 -7.60 -1.88
N MET A 198 5.98 -7.14 -3.10
CA MET A 198 6.53 -5.80 -3.27
C MET A 198 6.13 -5.11 -4.58
N ASN A 199 6.03 -3.78 -4.51
CA ASN A 199 5.97 -2.89 -5.66
C ASN A 199 7.10 -1.85 -5.52
N PRO A 200 8.34 -2.21 -5.89
CA PRO A 200 9.50 -1.34 -5.68
C PRO A 200 9.43 -0.11 -6.60
N PRO A 201 10.07 1.01 -6.23
CA PRO A 201 10.14 2.19 -7.09
C PRO A 201 10.84 1.88 -8.42
N PHE A 202 10.24 2.33 -9.54
CA PHE A 202 10.70 2.00 -10.89
C PHE A 202 11.84 2.88 -11.43
N SER A 203 12.24 3.96 -10.73
CA SER A 203 13.30 4.85 -11.20
C SER A 203 14.16 5.46 -10.12
N SER A 204 15.37 5.87 -10.54
CA SER A 204 16.46 6.40 -9.74
C SER A 204 16.32 7.86 -9.30
N THR A 205 15.14 8.47 -9.29
CA THR A 205 14.97 9.90 -8.98
C THR A 205 15.01 10.24 -7.49
N ALA A 206 15.19 9.29 -6.61
CA ALA A 206 15.51 9.57 -5.21
C ALA A 206 17.01 9.93 -5.05
N GLY A 207 17.43 11.09 -5.59
CA GLY A 207 18.72 11.73 -5.32
C GLY A 207 19.85 11.38 -6.30
N ARG A 208 20.21 12.37 -7.12
CA ARG A 208 21.53 12.60 -7.77
C ARG A 208 22.16 11.39 -8.50
N MET A 209 21.65 11.03 -9.63
CA MET A 209 22.36 10.66 -10.86
C MET A 209 21.40 10.01 -11.85
N LYS A 210 21.54 10.35 -13.15
CA LYS A 210 20.85 9.69 -14.28
C LYS A 210 21.45 8.30 -14.51
N THR A 211 21.32 7.38 -13.56
CA THR A 211 21.81 6.01 -13.72
C THR A 211 20.66 5.01 -13.68
N ASN A 212 20.53 4.25 -14.75
CA ASN A 212 19.71 3.05 -14.97
C ASN A 212 18.46 2.89 -14.09
N LYS A 213 17.30 3.19 -14.66
CA LYS A 213 15.97 3.01 -14.04
C LYS A 213 15.75 1.59 -13.49
N THR A 214 16.41 0.61 -14.07
CA THR A 214 16.32 -0.82 -13.70
C THR A 214 17.16 -1.16 -12.46
N ALA A 215 18.25 -0.43 -12.21
CA ALA A 215 19.21 -0.77 -11.16
C ALA A 215 18.63 -0.64 -9.74
N ASN A 216 17.71 0.30 -9.50
CA ASN A 216 17.10 0.48 -8.18
C ASN A 216 16.11 -0.64 -7.85
N ALA A 217 15.19 -0.95 -8.78
CA ALA A 217 14.26 -2.06 -8.59
C ALA A 217 15.01 -3.38 -8.37
N LYS A 218 16.12 -3.60 -9.12
CA LYS A 218 16.98 -4.77 -8.97
C LYS A 218 17.57 -4.87 -7.56
N ARG A 219 18.15 -3.78 -7.00
CA ARG A 219 18.70 -3.78 -5.64
C ARG A 219 17.63 -4.10 -4.58
N HIS A 220 16.44 -3.52 -4.71
CA HIS A 220 15.33 -3.83 -3.81
C HIS A 220 14.98 -5.32 -3.84
N ILE A 221 14.95 -5.93 -5.04
CA ILE A 221 14.66 -7.35 -5.20
C ILE A 221 15.80 -8.21 -4.61
N GLU A 222 17.06 -7.90 -4.91
CA GLU A 222 18.24 -8.61 -4.38
C GLU A 222 18.20 -8.59 -2.86
N GLN A 223 18.04 -7.44 -2.22
CA GLN A 223 17.97 -7.33 -0.77
C GLN A 223 16.77 -8.06 -0.15
N ALA A 224 15.64 -8.08 -0.87
CA ALA A 224 14.46 -8.83 -0.43
C ALA A 224 14.67 -10.35 -0.56
N LEU A 225 15.35 -10.80 -1.62
CA LEU A 225 15.72 -12.21 -1.80
C LEU A 225 16.73 -12.67 -0.76
N ASP A 226 17.76 -11.85 -0.47
CA ASP A 226 18.75 -12.15 0.56
C ASP A 226 18.13 -12.28 1.96
N ARG A 227 17.02 -11.57 2.20
CA ARG A 227 16.27 -11.64 3.45
C ARG A 227 15.27 -12.76 3.51
N LEU A 228 14.81 -13.24 2.35
CA LEU A 228 13.80 -14.29 2.26
C LEU A 228 14.32 -15.61 2.79
N GLN A 229 13.52 -16.29 3.60
CA GLN A 229 13.84 -17.62 4.11
C GLN A 229 14.01 -18.62 2.94
N GLU A 230 14.89 -19.62 3.10
CA GLU A 230 15.04 -20.68 2.11
C GLU A 230 13.70 -21.38 1.83
N GLY A 231 13.39 -21.58 0.56
CA GLY A 231 12.09 -22.10 0.12
C GLY A 231 10.94 -21.08 0.15
N GLY A 232 11.22 -19.84 0.52
CA GLY A 232 10.25 -18.75 0.54
C GLY A 232 9.84 -18.29 -0.86
N ARG A 233 8.83 -17.42 -0.93
CA ARG A 233 8.23 -16.93 -2.19
C ARG A 233 8.36 -15.41 -2.28
N LEU A 234 8.74 -14.91 -3.47
CA LEU A 234 8.77 -13.48 -3.76
C LEU A 234 7.85 -13.18 -4.94
N VAL A 235 6.95 -12.20 -4.77
CA VAL A 235 6.12 -11.66 -5.84
C VAL A 235 6.36 -10.15 -5.93
N ALA A 236 6.83 -9.69 -7.09
CA ALA A 236 7.10 -8.28 -7.35
C ALA A 236 6.28 -7.75 -8.53
N ILE A 237 5.73 -6.55 -8.37
CA ILE A 237 5.09 -5.80 -9.45
C ILE A 237 6.17 -4.93 -10.08
N LEU A 238 6.49 -5.20 -11.34
CA LEU A 238 7.62 -4.58 -12.03
C LEU A 238 7.18 -3.84 -13.30
N GLY A 239 7.97 -2.86 -13.71
CA GLY A 239 7.80 -2.19 -14.99
C GLY A 239 8.34 -3.02 -16.16
N ARG A 240 7.94 -2.67 -17.39
CA ARG A 240 8.34 -3.38 -18.62
C ARG A 240 9.85 -3.56 -18.82
N GLY A 241 10.67 -2.65 -18.27
CA GLY A 241 12.14 -2.74 -18.37
C GLY A 241 12.79 -3.86 -17.54
N MET A 242 11.98 -4.65 -16.84
CA MET A 242 12.41 -5.81 -16.05
C MET A 242 11.80 -7.13 -16.57
N SER A 243 11.21 -7.12 -17.77
CA SER A 243 10.75 -8.36 -18.43
C SER A 243 11.93 -9.13 -19.01
N ASP A 244 11.77 -10.45 -19.19
CA ASP A 244 12.78 -11.33 -19.81
C ASP A 244 13.15 -10.89 -21.23
N ASP A 245 12.24 -10.13 -21.90
CA ASP A 245 12.45 -9.58 -23.25
C ASP A 245 13.00 -8.15 -23.22
N ALA A 246 13.42 -7.62 -22.06
CA ALA A 246 13.98 -6.28 -21.96
C ALA A 246 15.40 -6.27 -22.55
N PRO A 247 15.74 -5.28 -23.45
CA PRO A 247 17.05 -5.18 -24.06
C PRO A 247 18.17 -4.84 -23.05
#